data_e97da585dfa3eceda7118ab6a2a1cf10
#
_entry.id   e97da585dfa3eceda7118ab6a2a1cf10
#
_cell.length_a   1.000
_cell.length_b   1.000
_cell.length_c   1.000
_cell.angle_alpha   90.00
_cell.angle_beta   90.00
_cell.angle_gamma   90.00
#
_symmetry.space_group_name_H-M   'P 1'
#
loop_
_entity.id
_entity.type
_entity.pdbx_description
1 polymer ?
#
loop_
_entity_poly.entity_id
_entity_poly.type
_entity_poly.pdbx_seq_one_letter_code
_entity_poly.pdbx_strand_id
1 'polypeptide(L)'
;MLRGAFFALLALLFWLQAGVVRAQTSQLFSPGVSSATAVPIMPPSAMPTQPMMMVPAGKVALELGARFAKDAPPITSGLTWRVYAAKQDKSGAFNLIKEDTSPSPTMLLPPGKYIVHVGFGLANAVKPITLGSQTLREVFDLPAGGLRLEGRVGDVRIPNSQISFDVYRGSQFETADRRPIAEKVLTGDVVVVPEGTYNIVSNYGTANSVVRSDIRVQAGKLTDITVTHRAAVITLKLVGEKGGEALANTAWSVLTPGGDVIKESIGAFPHVVLAEGEYRAIARNEGRVYERDFKVVTGVDGDVEVLAR
;
A
#
# COMPACT_ATOMS: atom_id res chain seq x y z
N MET A 1 48.64 -54.32 19.24
CA MET A 1 48.27 -55.31 18.24
C MET A 1 47.16 -54.66 17.41
N LEU A 2 47.43 -54.12 16.36
CA LEU A 2 47.70 -54.52 14.97
C LEU A 2 46.40 -54.91 14.22
N ARG A 3 46.21 -54.21 13.11
CA ARG A 3 45.48 -54.52 11.86
C ARG A 3 43.99 -54.08 11.84
N GLY A 4 43.51 -53.47 10.81
CA GLY A 4 44.05 -53.07 9.49
C GLY A 4 42.93 -52.52 8.66
N ALA A 5 43.31 -51.62 7.76
CA ALA A 5 42.55 -50.94 6.77
C ALA A 5 41.72 -51.83 5.83
N PHE A 6 40.66 -51.30 5.22
CA PHE A 6 40.52 -51.38 3.76
C PHE A 6 39.58 -50.26 3.24
N PHE A 7 40.09 -49.57 2.25
CA PHE A 7 39.48 -48.58 1.38
C PHE A 7 38.40 -49.20 0.49
N ALA A 8 37.33 -48.49 0.22
CA ALA A 8 36.58 -48.60 -1.01
C ALA A 8 36.07 -47.24 -1.44
N LEU A 9 36.78 -46.69 -2.40
CA LEU A 9 36.48 -45.49 -3.19
C LEU A 9 35.41 -45.85 -4.20
N LEU A 10 34.23 -45.21 -4.16
CA LEU A 10 33.24 -45.29 -5.26
C LEU A 10 33.06 -43.87 -5.81
N ALA A 11 33.74 -43.60 -6.92
CA ALA A 11 33.56 -42.42 -7.72
C ALA A 11 32.31 -42.55 -8.57
N LEU A 12 31.31 -41.70 -8.30
CA LEU A 12 30.14 -41.51 -9.19
C LEU A 12 30.35 -40.27 -10.01
N LEU A 13 30.67 -40.50 -11.28
CA LEU A 13 30.73 -39.52 -12.36
C LEU A 13 29.34 -38.97 -12.65
N PHE A 14 29.11 -37.71 -12.31
CA PHE A 14 27.95 -36.95 -12.81
C PHE A 14 28.37 -36.27 -14.13
N TRP A 15 27.76 -36.72 -15.22
CA TRP A 15 27.85 -36.10 -16.52
C TRP A 15 27.17 -34.74 -16.50
N LEU A 16 27.95 -33.67 -16.67
CA LEU A 16 27.47 -32.37 -17.09
C LEU A 16 27.07 -32.42 -18.56
N GLN A 17 25.80 -32.37 -18.84
CA GLN A 17 25.29 -32.06 -20.18
C GLN A 17 25.29 -30.56 -20.36
N ALA A 18 26.31 -30.00 -20.97
CA ALA A 18 26.34 -28.65 -21.49
C ALA A 18 25.44 -28.54 -22.72
N GLY A 19 24.26 -27.97 -22.57
CA GLY A 19 23.40 -27.61 -23.69
C GLY A 19 24.01 -26.46 -24.50
N VAL A 20 24.54 -26.80 -25.66
CA VAL A 20 25.05 -25.83 -26.66
C VAL A 20 23.84 -25.19 -27.34
N VAL A 21 23.55 -23.93 -27.04
CA VAL A 21 22.64 -23.11 -27.84
C VAL A 21 23.34 -22.72 -29.13
N ARG A 22 22.96 -23.36 -30.23
CA ARG A 22 23.39 -22.98 -31.58
C ARG A 22 22.56 -21.79 -32.05
N ALA A 23 23.19 -20.63 -32.15
CA ALA A 23 22.67 -19.52 -32.94
C ALA A 23 22.76 -19.87 -34.42
N GLN A 24 21.61 -20.00 -35.08
CA GLN A 24 21.56 -20.13 -36.55
C GLN A 24 21.57 -18.73 -37.18
N THR A 25 22.72 -18.33 -37.69
CA THR A 25 22.84 -17.22 -38.63
C THR A 25 22.57 -17.77 -40.02
N SER A 26 21.39 -17.53 -40.58
CA SER A 26 21.09 -17.79 -41.99
C SER A 26 21.43 -16.53 -42.79
N GLN A 27 22.61 -16.52 -43.38
CA GLN A 27 22.91 -15.61 -44.48
C GLN A 27 22.49 -16.29 -45.78
N LEU A 28 21.50 -15.75 -46.45
CA LEU A 28 21.19 -16.05 -47.84
C LEU A 28 21.56 -14.83 -48.68
N PHE A 29 22.77 -14.85 -49.20
CA PHE A 29 23.12 -14.03 -50.35
C PHE A 29 22.85 -14.87 -51.62
N SER A 30 21.92 -14.40 -52.44
CA SER A 30 21.79 -14.80 -53.84
C SER A 30 21.93 -13.55 -54.71
N PRO A 31 22.83 -13.51 -55.65
CA PRO A 31 22.91 -12.42 -56.60
C PRO A 31 21.88 -12.63 -57.71
N GLY A 32 20.80 -11.86 -57.70
CA GLY A 32 19.74 -11.84 -58.72
C GLY A 32 19.67 -10.47 -59.38
N VAL A 33 20.18 -10.41 -60.54
CA VAL A 33 19.94 -9.54 -61.72
C VAL A 33 18.96 -8.36 -61.51
N SER A 34 19.52 -7.16 -61.71
CA SER A 34 18.79 -5.89 -61.80
C SER A 34 17.77 -5.89 -62.94
N SER A 35 16.51 -5.68 -62.61
CA SER A 35 15.53 -5.05 -63.49
C SER A 35 15.08 -3.76 -62.83
N ALA A 36 15.50 -2.64 -63.40
CA ALA A 36 15.08 -1.32 -62.97
C ALA A 36 13.60 -1.14 -63.26
N THR A 37 12.76 -1.37 -62.24
CA THR A 37 11.36 -0.98 -62.27
C THR A 37 11.27 0.41 -61.62
N ALA A 38 10.82 1.39 -62.40
CA ALA A 38 10.59 2.76 -61.94
C ALA A 38 9.69 2.76 -60.71
N VAL A 39 10.24 3.22 -59.57
CA VAL A 39 9.46 3.45 -58.36
C VAL A 39 8.57 4.68 -58.62
N PRO A 40 7.23 4.57 -58.50
CA PRO A 40 6.37 5.75 -58.52
C PRO A 40 6.76 6.65 -57.34
N ILE A 41 7.09 7.90 -57.62
CA ILE A 41 7.26 8.93 -56.61
C ILE A 41 5.89 9.14 -55.95
N MET A 42 5.67 8.52 -54.77
CA MET A 42 4.54 8.86 -53.94
C MET A 42 4.69 10.33 -53.48
N PRO A 43 3.65 11.13 -53.62
CA PRO A 43 3.66 12.48 -53.05
C PRO A 43 3.91 12.34 -51.54
N PRO A 44 4.62 13.30 -50.92
CA PRO A 44 4.88 13.26 -49.48
C PRO A 44 3.55 13.10 -48.75
N SER A 45 3.42 12.00 -47.98
CA SER A 45 2.24 11.81 -47.11
C SER A 45 2.07 13.05 -46.25
N ALA A 46 0.93 13.70 -46.42
CA ALA A 46 0.58 14.83 -45.59
C ALA A 46 0.72 14.39 -44.14
N MET A 47 1.59 15.03 -43.38
CA MET A 47 1.66 14.83 -41.92
C MET A 47 0.24 14.99 -41.39
N PRO A 48 -0.22 14.12 -40.48
CA PRO A 48 -1.52 14.29 -39.88
C PRO A 48 -1.54 15.65 -39.22
N THR A 49 -2.33 16.53 -39.79
CA THR A 49 -2.62 17.85 -39.20
C THR A 49 -3.29 17.59 -37.88
N GLN A 50 -2.57 17.81 -36.78
CA GLN A 50 -3.19 17.75 -35.45
C GLN A 50 -4.39 18.70 -35.48
N PRO A 51 -5.57 18.29 -35.00
CA PRO A 51 -6.71 19.16 -34.97
C PRO A 51 -6.36 20.41 -34.18
N MET A 52 -6.25 21.55 -34.83
CA MET A 52 -6.06 22.83 -34.16
C MET A 52 -7.28 23.02 -33.27
N MET A 53 -7.08 22.97 -31.95
CA MET A 53 -8.12 23.27 -30.99
C MET A 53 -8.52 24.74 -31.19
N MET A 54 -9.71 24.98 -31.73
CA MET A 54 -10.24 26.33 -31.90
C MET A 54 -10.47 26.94 -30.52
N VAL A 55 -9.63 27.89 -30.13
CA VAL A 55 -9.78 28.64 -28.89
C VAL A 55 -10.85 29.72 -29.10
N PRO A 56 -11.97 29.68 -28.35
CA PRO A 56 -13.00 30.69 -28.45
C PRO A 56 -12.47 32.12 -28.19
N ALA A 57 -13.04 33.13 -28.84
CA ALA A 57 -12.66 34.52 -28.62
C ALA A 57 -12.77 34.89 -27.13
N GLY A 58 -11.77 35.58 -26.60
CA GLY A 58 -11.70 35.98 -25.19
C GLY A 58 -11.25 34.89 -24.22
N LYS A 59 -10.85 33.72 -24.70
CA LYS A 59 -10.26 32.64 -23.88
C LYS A 59 -8.85 32.34 -24.33
N VAL A 60 -8.07 31.74 -23.43
CA VAL A 60 -6.69 31.29 -23.64
C VAL A 60 -6.55 29.87 -23.11
N ALA A 61 -5.73 29.07 -23.74
CA ALA A 61 -5.47 27.71 -23.31
C ALA A 61 -4.46 27.67 -22.14
N LEU A 62 -4.82 27.00 -21.07
CA LEU A 62 -3.94 26.61 -19.96
C LEU A 62 -3.72 25.10 -20.06
N GLU A 63 -2.52 24.70 -20.43
CA GLU A 63 -2.11 23.30 -20.51
C GLU A 63 -1.42 22.91 -19.20
N LEU A 64 -1.92 21.86 -18.55
CA LEU A 64 -1.43 21.41 -17.26
C LEU A 64 -0.82 20.02 -17.36
N GLY A 65 0.22 19.78 -16.59
CA GLY A 65 0.84 18.47 -16.43
C GLY A 65 1.48 18.34 -15.05
N ALA A 66 1.65 17.11 -14.58
CA ALA A 66 2.33 16.82 -13.32
C ALA A 66 3.36 15.71 -13.50
N ARG A 67 4.39 15.72 -12.66
CA ARG A 67 5.46 14.73 -12.61
C ARG A 67 5.93 14.55 -11.18
N PHE A 68 6.52 13.38 -10.86
CA PHE A 68 6.99 13.11 -9.51
C PHE A 68 8.28 13.88 -9.14
N ALA A 69 9.11 14.20 -10.12
CA ALA A 69 10.35 14.95 -9.95
C ALA A 69 10.71 15.66 -11.25
N LYS A 70 11.67 16.63 -11.20
CA LYS A 70 12.04 17.50 -12.32
C LYS A 70 12.33 16.75 -13.63
N ASP A 71 12.96 15.59 -13.56
CA ASP A 71 13.36 14.81 -14.75
C ASP A 71 12.57 13.50 -14.88
N ALA A 72 11.50 13.33 -14.10
CA ALA A 72 10.62 12.17 -14.17
C ALA A 72 9.62 12.30 -15.33
N PRO A 73 9.13 11.16 -15.87
CA PRO A 73 8.07 11.15 -16.85
C PRO A 73 6.78 11.74 -16.25
N PRO A 74 5.87 12.26 -17.12
CA PRO A 74 4.56 12.76 -16.68
C PRO A 74 3.74 11.67 -15.96
N ILE A 75 2.96 12.10 -14.98
CA ILE A 75 1.96 11.24 -14.33
C ILE A 75 0.78 11.07 -15.29
N THR A 76 0.43 9.83 -15.60
CA THR A 76 -0.52 9.48 -16.67
C THR A 76 -1.93 9.13 -16.18
N SER A 77 -2.17 9.13 -14.86
CA SER A 77 -3.51 8.83 -14.29
C SER A 77 -3.60 9.25 -12.82
N GLY A 78 -4.82 9.29 -12.29
CA GLY A 78 -5.09 9.52 -10.86
C GLY A 78 -4.97 10.96 -10.39
N LEU A 79 -4.76 11.92 -11.30
CA LEU A 79 -4.69 13.34 -10.99
C LEU A 79 -6.10 13.96 -10.89
N THR A 80 -6.23 14.94 -10.00
CA THR A 80 -7.40 15.81 -9.91
C THR A 80 -6.93 17.26 -9.94
N TRP A 81 -7.36 17.99 -10.95
CA TRP A 81 -7.03 19.39 -11.14
C TRP A 81 -8.18 20.28 -10.73
N ARG A 82 -7.90 21.32 -9.98
CA ARG A 82 -8.87 22.36 -9.61
C ARG A 82 -8.29 23.74 -9.87
N VAL A 83 -9.03 24.55 -10.59
CA VAL A 83 -8.67 25.94 -10.88
C VAL A 83 -9.64 26.86 -10.15
N TYR A 84 -9.09 27.74 -9.34
CA TYR A 84 -9.84 28.71 -8.56
C TYR A 84 -9.54 30.13 -9.03
N ALA A 85 -10.51 31.04 -8.88
CA ALA A 85 -10.25 32.46 -8.99
C ALA A 85 -9.22 32.89 -7.92
N ALA A 86 -8.22 33.70 -8.30
CA ALA A 86 -7.24 34.20 -7.32
C ALA A 86 -7.85 35.22 -6.34
N LYS A 87 -9.01 35.82 -6.67
CA LYS A 87 -9.74 36.72 -5.78
C LYS A 87 -10.67 35.92 -4.87
N GLN A 88 -10.51 36.10 -3.57
CA GLN A 88 -11.44 35.57 -2.58
C GLN A 88 -12.79 36.24 -2.66
N ASP A 89 -13.85 35.54 -2.35
CA ASP A 89 -15.19 36.08 -2.16
C ASP A 89 -15.32 36.80 -0.81
N LYS A 90 -16.54 37.25 -0.49
CA LYS A 90 -16.82 37.98 0.77
C LYS A 90 -16.65 37.13 2.02
N SER A 91 -16.65 35.79 1.88
CA SER A 91 -16.43 34.82 2.97
C SER A 91 -14.96 34.46 3.17
N GLY A 92 -14.06 34.94 2.28
CA GLY A 92 -12.64 34.58 2.28
C GLY A 92 -12.35 33.28 1.52
N ALA A 93 -13.34 32.69 0.86
CA ALA A 93 -13.16 31.46 0.07
C ALA A 93 -12.73 31.76 -1.36
N PHE A 94 -11.98 30.84 -1.97
CA PHE A 94 -11.62 30.87 -3.38
C PHE A 94 -12.70 30.14 -4.20
N ASN A 95 -13.28 30.83 -5.18
CA ASN A 95 -14.31 30.24 -6.05
C ASN A 95 -13.70 29.24 -7.04
N LEU A 96 -14.18 28.00 -7.01
CA LEU A 96 -13.84 26.97 -7.99
C LEU A 96 -14.40 27.36 -9.37
N ILE A 97 -13.52 27.42 -10.38
CA ILE A 97 -13.89 27.76 -11.76
C ILE A 97 -14.00 26.51 -12.61
N LYS A 98 -13.05 25.57 -12.45
CA LYS A 98 -13.00 24.35 -13.24
C LYS A 98 -12.33 23.22 -12.47
N GLU A 99 -12.81 22.00 -12.70
CA GLU A 99 -12.22 20.76 -12.24
C GLU A 99 -12.04 19.80 -13.43
N ASP A 100 -10.95 19.00 -13.42
CA ASP A 100 -10.63 18.02 -14.46
C ASP A 100 -9.82 16.88 -13.86
N THR A 101 -10.02 15.65 -14.37
CA THR A 101 -9.30 14.45 -13.90
C THR A 101 -8.38 13.86 -14.98
N SER A 102 -8.28 14.52 -16.14
CA SER A 102 -7.35 14.12 -17.19
C SER A 102 -5.91 14.27 -16.73
N PRO A 103 -4.98 13.42 -17.16
CA PRO A 103 -3.57 13.52 -16.75
C PRO A 103 -2.88 14.80 -17.24
N SER A 104 -3.33 15.34 -18.38
CA SER A 104 -2.79 16.56 -18.98
C SER A 104 -3.92 17.39 -19.60
N PRO A 105 -4.76 18.05 -18.78
CA PRO A 105 -5.89 18.79 -19.29
C PRO A 105 -5.47 20.10 -19.98
N THR A 106 -6.23 20.46 -21.00
CA THR A 106 -6.20 21.81 -21.59
C THR A 106 -7.46 22.55 -21.16
N MET A 107 -7.30 23.60 -20.39
CA MET A 107 -8.41 24.39 -19.86
C MET A 107 -8.51 25.75 -20.59
N LEU A 108 -9.66 26.04 -21.19
CA LEU A 108 -9.92 27.32 -21.86
C LEU A 108 -10.52 28.31 -20.86
N LEU A 109 -9.73 29.29 -20.47
CA LEU A 109 -10.06 30.31 -19.47
C LEU A 109 -9.85 31.73 -19.99
N PRO A 110 -10.59 32.74 -19.51
CA PRO A 110 -10.27 34.16 -19.79
C PRO A 110 -8.87 34.51 -19.27
N PRO A 111 -8.19 35.48 -19.84
CA PRO A 111 -6.99 36.06 -19.23
C PRO A 111 -7.29 36.52 -17.79
N GLY A 112 -6.37 36.23 -16.85
CA GLY A 112 -6.60 36.55 -15.44
C GLY A 112 -5.64 35.87 -14.49
N LYS A 113 -5.87 36.08 -13.19
CA LYS A 113 -5.09 35.42 -12.11
C LYS A 113 -5.89 34.26 -11.52
N TYR A 114 -5.24 33.12 -11.39
CA TYR A 114 -5.82 31.87 -10.94
C TYR A 114 -4.94 31.22 -9.88
N ILE A 115 -5.54 30.34 -9.08
CA ILE A 115 -4.84 29.37 -8.22
C ILE A 115 -5.15 28.00 -8.79
N VAL A 116 -4.11 27.28 -9.21
CA VAL A 116 -4.23 25.93 -9.72
C VAL A 116 -3.75 24.96 -8.64
N HIS A 117 -4.62 24.02 -8.29
CA HIS A 117 -4.36 22.92 -7.38
C HIS A 117 -4.36 21.62 -8.16
N VAL A 118 -3.37 20.77 -7.92
CA VAL A 118 -3.35 19.37 -8.36
C VAL A 118 -3.25 18.44 -7.17
N GLY A 119 -4.08 17.39 -7.17
CA GLY A 119 -4.08 16.34 -6.16
C GLY A 119 -3.77 14.99 -6.79
N PHE A 120 -3.06 14.14 -6.05
CA PHE A 120 -2.76 12.74 -6.36
C PHE A 120 -2.75 11.93 -5.07
N GLY A 121 -3.86 11.26 -4.75
CA GLY A 121 -4.07 10.66 -3.44
C GLY A 121 -4.01 11.69 -2.33
N LEU A 122 -3.13 11.50 -1.35
CA LEU A 122 -2.90 12.46 -0.25
C LEU A 122 -1.84 13.52 -0.56
N ALA A 123 -1.16 13.41 -1.71
CA ALA A 123 -0.22 14.43 -2.17
C ALA A 123 -0.93 15.52 -2.97
N ASN A 124 -0.48 16.76 -2.81
CA ASN A 124 -1.00 17.89 -3.57
C ASN A 124 0.06 18.96 -3.81
N ALA A 125 -0.18 19.78 -4.83
CA ALA A 125 0.61 20.97 -5.09
C ALA A 125 -0.30 22.12 -5.53
N VAL A 126 0.08 23.35 -5.18
CA VAL A 126 -0.67 24.55 -5.49
C VAL A 126 0.26 25.58 -6.08
N LYS A 127 -0.15 26.23 -7.21
CA LYS A 127 0.57 27.36 -7.80
C LYS A 127 -0.37 28.49 -8.15
N PRO A 128 -0.03 29.75 -7.82
CA PRO A 128 -0.66 30.92 -8.41
C PRO A 128 -0.20 31.07 -9.86
N ILE A 129 -1.13 31.27 -10.78
CA ILE A 129 -0.87 31.40 -12.22
C ILE A 129 -1.47 32.71 -12.72
N THR A 130 -0.72 33.44 -13.55
CA THR A 130 -1.23 34.59 -14.32
C THR A 130 -1.33 34.17 -15.79
N LEU A 131 -2.56 34.01 -16.29
CA LEU A 131 -2.86 33.69 -17.67
C LEU A 131 -2.98 34.97 -18.47
N GLY A 132 -2.06 35.18 -19.42
CA GLY A 132 -2.06 36.31 -20.33
C GLY A 132 -2.91 36.06 -21.59
N SER A 133 -2.48 36.61 -22.73
CA SER A 133 -3.15 36.46 -24.05
C SER A 133 -2.65 35.25 -24.85
N GLN A 134 -1.61 34.54 -24.39
CA GLN A 134 -1.00 33.41 -25.06
C GLN A 134 -1.22 32.15 -24.27
N THR A 135 -1.26 30.99 -24.96
CA THR A 135 -1.29 29.66 -24.33
C THR A 135 -0.16 29.52 -23.30
N LEU A 136 -0.51 29.10 -22.10
CA LEU A 136 0.42 28.86 -21.01
C LEU A 136 0.47 27.36 -20.72
N ARG A 137 1.69 26.82 -20.68
CA ARG A 137 1.94 25.44 -20.25
C ARG A 137 2.62 25.41 -18.89
N GLU A 138 2.00 24.75 -17.93
CA GLU A 138 2.51 24.62 -16.56
C GLU A 138 2.68 23.15 -16.17
N VAL A 139 3.86 22.83 -15.62
CA VAL A 139 4.17 21.52 -15.09
C VAL A 139 4.36 21.63 -13.57
N PHE A 140 3.67 20.75 -12.86
CA PHE A 140 3.71 20.65 -11.40
C PHE A 140 4.64 19.52 -10.98
N ASP A 141 5.60 19.83 -10.12
CA ASP A 141 6.35 18.81 -9.42
C ASP A 141 5.52 18.38 -8.21
N LEU A 142 5.20 17.09 -8.17
CA LEU A 142 4.34 16.46 -7.16
C LEU A 142 5.08 15.26 -6.56
N PRO A 143 6.05 15.48 -5.64
CA PRO A 143 6.84 14.41 -5.08
C PRO A 143 5.96 13.51 -4.20
N ALA A 144 5.45 12.44 -4.79
CA ALA A 144 4.59 11.45 -4.16
C ALA A 144 5.02 10.03 -4.50
N GLY A 145 4.76 9.10 -3.61
CA GLY A 145 4.97 7.67 -3.81
C GLY A 145 3.80 6.84 -3.31
N GLY A 146 3.72 5.61 -3.78
CA GLY A 146 2.75 4.62 -3.30
C GLY A 146 3.28 3.85 -2.11
N LEU A 147 2.39 3.53 -1.18
CA LEU A 147 2.63 2.68 -0.03
C LEU A 147 1.64 1.53 -0.08
N ARG A 148 2.12 0.30 -0.12
CA ARG A 148 1.30 -0.92 -0.07
C ARG A 148 1.70 -1.76 1.13
N LEU A 149 0.70 -2.12 1.96
CA LEU A 149 0.90 -2.74 3.25
C LEU A 149 0.38 -4.18 3.26
N GLU A 150 1.12 -5.08 3.88
CA GLU A 150 0.72 -6.46 4.10
C GLU A 150 1.10 -6.91 5.51
N GLY A 151 0.22 -7.66 6.19
CA GLY A 151 0.49 -8.26 7.49
C GLY A 151 0.63 -9.76 7.43
N ARG A 152 1.55 -10.31 8.23
CA ARG A 152 1.81 -11.76 8.33
C ARG A 152 2.02 -12.19 9.78
N VAL A 153 1.76 -13.48 10.03
CA VAL A 153 2.24 -14.20 11.20
C VAL A 153 3.16 -15.33 10.68
N GLY A 154 4.45 -15.23 10.97
CA GLY A 154 5.44 -16.05 10.27
C GLY A 154 5.36 -15.83 8.75
N ASP A 155 5.16 -16.91 7.99
CA ASP A 155 5.00 -16.88 6.54
C ASP A 155 3.53 -16.77 6.08
N VAL A 156 2.58 -16.85 7.00
CA VAL A 156 1.14 -16.86 6.70
C VAL A 156 0.61 -15.44 6.64
N ARG A 157 -0.04 -15.09 5.52
CA ARG A 157 -0.71 -13.79 5.36
C ARG A 157 -1.94 -13.71 6.24
N ILE A 158 -2.08 -12.58 6.96
CA ILE A 158 -3.27 -12.30 7.77
C ILE A 158 -4.43 -11.88 6.84
N PRO A 159 -5.64 -12.45 7.02
CA PRO A 159 -6.81 -12.05 6.25
C PRO A 159 -7.18 -10.58 6.43
N ASN A 160 -7.66 -9.93 5.36
CA ASN A 160 -7.99 -8.50 5.36
C ASN A 160 -9.01 -8.10 6.44
N SER A 161 -9.92 -9.00 6.81
CA SER A 161 -10.92 -8.77 7.85
C SER A 161 -10.35 -8.76 9.28
N GLN A 162 -9.12 -9.20 9.48
CA GLN A 162 -8.49 -9.34 10.78
C GLN A 162 -7.36 -8.34 11.05
N ILE A 163 -6.92 -7.60 10.03
CA ILE A 163 -5.82 -6.63 10.15
C ILE A 163 -6.17 -5.30 9.50
N SER A 164 -5.69 -4.23 10.09
CA SER A 164 -5.77 -2.89 9.52
C SER A 164 -4.50 -2.10 9.82
N PHE A 165 -4.25 -1.07 9.02
CA PHE A 165 -3.08 -0.21 9.16
C PHE A 165 -3.50 1.24 9.28
N ASP A 166 -2.85 1.96 10.19
CA ASP A 166 -2.96 3.40 10.31
C ASP A 166 -1.63 4.04 9.93
N VAL A 167 -1.67 5.06 9.09
CA VAL A 167 -0.50 5.74 8.53
C VAL A 167 -0.37 7.11 9.15
N TYR A 168 0.76 7.37 9.79
CA TYR A 168 1.08 8.65 10.41
C TYR A 168 2.26 9.31 9.68
N ARG A 169 2.25 10.62 9.56
CA ARG A 169 3.39 11.36 9.02
C ARG A 169 4.50 11.48 10.06
N GLY A 170 5.76 11.30 9.63
CA GLY A 170 6.95 11.37 10.49
C GLY A 170 7.28 10.05 11.19
N SER A 171 8.29 10.07 12.08
CA SER A 171 8.78 8.88 12.81
C SER A 171 7.98 8.62 14.09
N GLN A 172 7.90 7.37 14.55
CA GLN A 172 7.26 6.99 15.82
C GLN A 172 7.83 7.71 17.05
N PHE A 173 9.03 8.25 16.95
CA PHE A 173 9.70 8.95 18.05
C PHE A 173 9.38 10.45 18.13
N GLU A 174 8.62 10.99 17.17
CA GLU A 174 8.17 12.38 17.25
C GLU A 174 7.02 12.50 18.26
N THR A 175 7.11 13.47 19.18
CA THR A 175 6.21 13.62 20.34
C THR A 175 4.95 14.46 20.09
N ALA A 176 4.71 14.93 18.86
CA ALA A 176 3.54 15.73 18.54
C ALA A 176 2.24 14.91 18.61
N ASP A 177 1.15 15.56 19.03
CA ASP A 177 -0.20 15.00 18.95
C ASP A 177 -0.52 14.67 17.50
N ARG A 178 -0.61 13.38 17.19
CA ARG A 178 -0.63 12.89 15.82
C ARG A 178 -1.98 12.33 15.46
N ARG A 179 -2.52 12.88 14.40
CA ARG A 179 -3.64 12.23 13.70
C ARG A 179 -3.09 11.41 12.54
N PRO A 180 -3.62 10.20 12.33
CA PRO A 180 -3.27 9.43 11.15
C PRO A 180 -3.72 10.20 9.89
N ILE A 181 -2.93 10.12 8.84
CA ILE A 181 -3.26 10.69 7.52
C ILE A 181 -4.09 9.71 6.69
N ALA A 182 -4.04 8.42 7.02
CA ALA A 182 -4.92 7.38 6.53
C ALA A 182 -5.17 6.37 7.66
N GLU A 183 -6.43 5.98 7.84
CA GLU A 183 -6.88 5.06 8.89
C GLU A 183 -7.49 3.81 8.26
N LYS A 184 -7.36 2.68 8.96
CA LYS A 184 -7.98 1.41 8.58
C LYS A 184 -7.67 0.97 7.15
N VAL A 185 -6.48 1.29 6.68
CA VAL A 185 -6.00 0.83 5.37
C VAL A 185 -5.97 -0.70 5.37
N LEU A 186 -6.49 -1.31 4.31
CA LEU A 186 -6.54 -2.76 4.18
C LEU A 186 -5.28 -3.31 3.55
N THR A 187 -5.02 -4.58 3.79
CA THR A 187 -3.89 -5.28 3.16
C THR A 187 -4.01 -5.27 1.64
N GLY A 188 -2.97 -4.78 0.97
CA GLY A 188 -2.87 -4.72 -0.49
C GLY A 188 -3.37 -3.42 -1.11
N ASP A 189 -4.07 -2.57 -0.37
CA ASP A 189 -4.44 -1.24 -0.83
C ASP A 189 -3.21 -0.37 -1.02
N VAL A 190 -3.24 0.48 -2.04
CA VAL A 190 -2.19 1.46 -2.30
C VAL A 190 -2.61 2.83 -1.79
N VAL A 191 -1.88 3.32 -0.80
CA VAL A 191 -2.04 4.70 -0.31
C VAL A 191 -0.97 5.57 -0.96
N VAL A 192 -1.38 6.58 -1.72
CA VAL A 192 -0.46 7.56 -2.30
C VAL A 192 -0.25 8.68 -1.31
N VAL A 193 1.00 8.91 -0.94
CA VAL A 193 1.41 9.91 0.04
C VAL A 193 2.55 10.79 -0.51
N PRO A 194 2.75 12.01 -0.01
CA PRO A 194 3.95 12.80 -0.32
C PRO A 194 5.24 12.02 0.00
N GLU A 195 6.33 12.32 -0.69
CA GLU A 195 7.64 11.82 -0.31
C GLU A 195 7.97 12.19 1.14
N GLY A 196 8.49 11.22 1.92
CA GLY A 196 8.84 11.49 3.32
C GLY A 196 8.94 10.24 4.18
N THR A 197 9.07 10.45 5.48
CA THR A 197 9.06 9.39 6.50
C THR A 197 7.65 9.25 7.07
N TYR A 198 7.24 8.00 7.28
CA TYR A 198 5.93 7.65 7.82
C TYR A 198 6.08 6.58 8.88
N ASN A 199 5.27 6.66 9.92
CA ASN A 199 5.09 5.62 10.90
C ASN A 199 3.83 4.82 10.57
N ILE A 200 3.98 3.52 10.38
CA ILE A 200 2.89 2.58 10.13
C ILE A 200 2.55 1.88 11.44
N VAL A 201 1.31 1.94 11.84
CA VAL A 201 0.75 1.19 12.96
C VAL A 201 -0.11 0.07 12.39
N SER A 202 0.33 -1.16 12.56
CA SER A 202 -0.39 -2.36 12.12
C SER A 202 -1.14 -2.94 13.32
N ASN A 203 -2.46 -3.10 13.18
CA ASN A 203 -3.36 -3.62 14.21
C ASN A 203 -3.90 -4.98 13.77
N TYR A 204 -3.45 -6.07 14.38
CA TYR A 204 -3.98 -7.41 14.14
C TYR A 204 -4.99 -7.76 15.22
N GLY A 205 -6.27 -7.85 14.84
CA GLY A 205 -7.38 -7.95 15.77
C GLY A 205 -7.63 -6.64 16.53
N THR A 206 -8.27 -6.74 17.69
CA THR A 206 -8.69 -5.60 18.51
C THR A 206 -8.14 -5.61 19.93
N ALA A 207 -7.14 -6.46 20.19
CA ALA A 207 -6.50 -6.55 21.51
C ALA A 207 -5.10 -5.89 21.48
N ASN A 208 -4.04 -6.63 21.72
CA ASN A 208 -2.70 -6.07 21.92
C ASN A 208 -1.66 -6.43 20.85
N SER A 209 -2.07 -7.08 19.77
CA SER A 209 -1.14 -7.37 18.67
C SER A 209 -0.99 -6.15 17.76
N VAL A 210 -0.15 -5.22 18.19
CA VAL A 210 0.15 -3.97 17.48
C VAL A 210 1.63 -3.90 17.16
N VAL A 211 1.96 -3.62 15.90
CA VAL A 211 3.35 -3.41 15.44
C VAL A 211 3.49 -2.03 14.84
N ARG A 212 4.60 -1.35 15.17
CA ARG A 212 4.93 -0.02 14.63
C ARG A 212 6.23 -0.10 13.83
N SER A 213 6.24 0.53 12.66
CA SER A 213 7.41 0.57 11.78
C SER A 213 7.53 1.93 11.11
N ASP A 214 8.73 2.51 11.16
CA ASP A 214 9.04 3.71 10.41
C ASP A 214 9.55 3.32 9.03
N ILE A 215 9.02 3.97 8.00
CA ILE A 215 9.35 3.74 6.60
C ILE A 215 9.61 5.06 5.88
N ARG A 216 10.39 4.98 4.79
CA ARG A 216 10.63 6.11 3.89
C ARG A 216 9.98 5.85 2.54
N VAL A 217 9.09 6.75 2.14
CA VAL A 217 8.46 6.77 0.81
C VAL A 217 9.26 7.70 -0.10
N GLN A 218 9.57 7.24 -1.30
CA GLN A 218 10.28 7.98 -2.34
C GLN A 218 9.35 8.36 -3.48
N ALA A 219 9.55 9.55 -4.05
CA ALA A 219 8.78 10.01 -5.19
C ALA A 219 8.84 9.05 -6.37
N GLY A 220 7.68 8.79 -7.00
CA GLY A 220 7.55 7.92 -8.17
C GLY A 220 7.73 6.43 -7.91
N LYS A 221 7.90 6.00 -6.66
CA LYS A 221 8.07 4.57 -6.31
C LYS A 221 6.90 4.02 -5.53
N LEU A 222 6.61 2.73 -5.74
CA LEU A 222 5.77 1.94 -4.85
C LEU A 222 6.66 1.30 -3.79
N THR A 223 6.34 1.54 -2.52
CA THR A 223 7.03 0.94 -1.37
C THR A 223 6.14 -0.17 -0.81
N ASP A 224 6.60 -1.41 -0.94
CA ASP A 224 5.94 -2.59 -0.39
C ASP A 224 6.48 -2.87 1.02
N ILE A 225 5.57 -2.96 1.99
CA ILE A 225 5.89 -3.20 3.39
C ILE A 225 5.16 -4.43 3.89
N THR A 226 5.90 -5.42 4.36
CA THR A 226 5.37 -6.57 5.09
C THR A 226 5.63 -6.38 6.57
N VAL A 227 4.55 -6.35 7.35
CA VAL A 227 4.60 -6.28 8.82
C VAL A 227 4.36 -7.66 9.40
N THR A 228 5.32 -8.17 10.18
CA THR A 228 5.21 -9.48 10.82
C THR A 228 4.74 -9.31 12.26
N HIS A 229 3.60 -9.92 12.58
CA HIS A 229 3.06 -10.02 13.92
C HIS A 229 3.53 -11.28 14.63
N ARG A 230 3.83 -11.16 15.90
CA ARG A 230 4.06 -12.28 16.81
C ARG A 230 2.80 -12.46 17.64
N ALA A 231 1.85 -13.22 17.14
CA ALA A 231 0.52 -13.37 17.71
C ALA A 231 -0.13 -14.69 17.30
N ALA A 232 -1.24 -15.02 17.95
CA ALA A 232 -2.12 -16.11 17.59
C ALA A 232 -3.58 -15.78 17.89
N VAL A 233 -4.50 -16.47 17.24
CA VAL A 233 -5.95 -16.41 17.51
C VAL A 233 -6.30 -17.43 18.60
N ILE A 234 -6.82 -16.94 19.70
CA ILE A 234 -7.22 -17.75 20.86
C ILE A 234 -8.74 -17.75 20.96
N THR A 235 -9.33 -18.94 21.03
CA THR A 235 -10.75 -19.15 21.34
C THR A 235 -10.91 -19.45 22.83
N LEU A 236 -11.68 -18.67 23.55
CA LEU A 236 -11.94 -18.91 24.96
C LEU A 236 -13.20 -19.75 25.14
N LYS A 237 -13.17 -20.74 26.04
CA LYS A 237 -14.30 -21.62 26.36
C LYS A 237 -14.41 -21.84 27.87
N LEU A 238 -15.57 -21.59 28.45
CA LEU A 238 -15.87 -22.03 29.81
C LEU A 238 -16.61 -23.34 29.72
N VAL A 239 -16.06 -24.40 30.30
CA VAL A 239 -16.59 -25.77 30.19
C VAL A 239 -16.76 -26.42 31.56
N GLY A 240 -17.79 -27.23 31.76
CA GLY A 240 -18.00 -28.00 32.99
C GLY A 240 -16.95 -29.10 33.20
N GLU A 241 -16.51 -29.72 32.11
CA GLU A 241 -15.46 -30.72 32.05
C GLU A 241 -14.59 -30.51 30.81
N LYS A 242 -13.38 -31.07 30.82
CA LYS A 242 -12.45 -30.96 29.72
C LYS A 242 -13.03 -31.53 28.41
N GLY A 243 -13.04 -30.73 27.36
CA GLY A 243 -13.65 -31.11 26.07
C GLY A 243 -15.17 -31.00 26.04
N GLY A 244 -15.81 -30.55 27.12
CA GLY A 244 -17.26 -30.34 27.18
C GLY A 244 -17.77 -29.17 26.36
N GLU A 245 -19.11 -29.01 26.35
CA GLU A 245 -19.75 -27.87 25.71
C GLU A 245 -19.45 -26.57 26.46
N ALA A 246 -19.26 -25.51 25.67
CA ALA A 246 -19.00 -24.21 26.24
C ALA A 246 -20.26 -23.57 26.78
N LEU A 247 -20.17 -23.00 27.97
CA LEU A 247 -21.29 -22.35 28.66
C LEU A 247 -21.59 -20.99 27.99
N ALA A 248 -22.85 -20.80 27.61
CA ALA A 248 -23.35 -19.56 27.04
C ALA A 248 -23.31 -18.41 28.08
N ASN A 249 -23.50 -17.15 27.60
CA ASN A 249 -23.59 -15.95 28.45
C ASN A 249 -22.40 -15.75 29.39
N THR A 250 -21.22 -16.23 29.01
CA THR A 250 -19.99 -16.03 29.77
C THR A 250 -19.37 -14.69 29.43
N ALA A 251 -19.10 -13.89 30.46
CA ALA A 251 -18.32 -12.66 30.33
C ALA A 251 -16.84 -12.96 30.57
N TRP A 252 -16.01 -12.49 29.67
CA TRP A 252 -14.57 -12.77 29.62
C TRP A 252 -13.74 -11.52 29.86
N SER A 253 -12.68 -11.66 30.63
CA SER A 253 -11.60 -10.69 30.70
C SER A 253 -10.26 -11.43 30.49
N VAL A 254 -9.45 -10.96 29.55
CA VAL A 254 -8.08 -11.43 29.35
C VAL A 254 -7.12 -10.40 29.92
N LEU A 255 -6.25 -10.84 30.81
CA LEU A 255 -5.32 -9.98 31.54
C LEU A 255 -3.87 -10.38 31.25
N THR A 256 -2.97 -9.40 31.40
CA THR A 256 -1.52 -9.67 31.55
C THR A 256 -1.24 -10.34 32.89
N PRO A 257 -0.07 -10.94 33.11
CA PRO A 257 0.36 -11.40 34.43
C PRO A 257 0.40 -10.30 35.49
N GLY A 258 0.57 -9.04 35.07
CA GLY A 258 0.55 -7.87 35.94
C GLY A 258 -0.86 -7.40 36.36
N GLY A 259 -1.91 -7.99 35.78
CA GLY A 259 -3.30 -7.65 36.10
C GLY A 259 -3.94 -6.61 35.16
N ASP A 260 -3.25 -6.13 34.13
CA ASP A 260 -3.82 -5.20 33.16
C ASP A 260 -4.79 -5.91 32.24
N VAL A 261 -6.00 -5.36 32.08
CA VAL A 261 -7.01 -5.91 31.16
C VAL A 261 -6.64 -5.60 29.72
N ILE A 262 -6.43 -6.65 28.92
CA ILE A 262 -6.11 -6.56 27.50
C ILE A 262 -7.35 -6.59 26.64
N LYS A 263 -8.32 -7.45 26.98
CA LYS A 263 -9.56 -7.60 26.21
C LYS A 263 -10.70 -8.07 27.08
N GLU A 264 -11.87 -7.51 26.82
CA GLU A 264 -13.14 -7.97 27.34
C GLU A 264 -14.05 -8.44 26.22
N SER A 265 -14.84 -9.48 26.45
CA SER A 265 -15.79 -10.02 25.48
C SER A 265 -16.90 -10.79 26.20
N ILE A 266 -18.00 -11.07 25.50
CA ILE A 266 -19.13 -11.85 25.99
C ILE A 266 -19.46 -12.91 24.94
N GLY A 267 -19.69 -14.16 25.37
CA GLY A 267 -20.07 -15.24 24.49
C GLY A 267 -19.51 -16.59 24.94
N ALA A 268 -19.97 -17.66 24.27
CA ALA A 268 -19.50 -18.99 24.54
C ALA A 268 -18.12 -19.29 23.93
N PHE A 269 -17.83 -18.67 22.74
CA PHE A 269 -16.62 -18.89 21.95
C PHE A 269 -16.01 -17.57 21.42
N PRO A 270 -15.64 -16.62 22.28
CA PRO A 270 -15.01 -15.41 21.77
C PRO A 270 -13.62 -15.71 21.22
N HIS A 271 -13.35 -15.19 19.99
CA HIS A 271 -12.04 -15.23 19.36
C HIS A 271 -11.28 -13.94 19.70
N VAL A 272 -10.08 -14.08 20.21
CA VAL A 272 -9.22 -12.96 20.58
C VAL A 272 -7.85 -13.14 19.95
N VAL A 273 -7.39 -12.15 19.20
CA VAL A 273 -6.00 -12.11 18.72
C VAL A 273 -5.13 -11.53 19.82
N LEU A 274 -4.18 -12.33 20.30
CA LEU A 274 -3.24 -11.93 21.34
C LEU A 274 -1.82 -11.98 20.84
N ALA A 275 -1.02 -11.00 21.24
CA ALA A 275 0.43 -11.05 21.03
C ALA A 275 1.02 -12.26 21.78
N GLU A 276 2.18 -12.72 21.34
CA GLU A 276 2.93 -13.77 22.05
C GLU A 276 3.24 -13.34 23.47
N GLY A 277 2.94 -14.20 24.45
CA GLY A 277 3.12 -13.89 25.85
C GLY A 277 2.31 -14.79 26.79
N GLU A 278 2.35 -14.45 28.07
CA GLU A 278 1.58 -15.11 29.12
C GLU A 278 0.39 -14.26 29.48
N TYR A 279 -0.76 -14.92 29.76
CA TYR A 279 -2.04 -14.27 30.02
C TYR A 279 -2.84 -15.05 31.05
N ARG A 280 -3.81 -14.34 31.65
CA ARG A 280 -4.85 -14.94 32.47
C ARG A 280 -6.22 -14.71 31.84
N ALA A 281 -6.99 -15.75 31.62
CA ALA A 281 -8.40 -15.68 31.27
C ALA A 281 -9.24 -15.74 32.53
N ILE A 282 -10.14 -14.78 32.69
CA ILE A 282 -11.17 -14.75 33.74
C ILE A 282 -12.53 -14.90 33.05
N ALA A 283 -13.27 -15.92 33.43
CA ALA A 283 -14.63 -16.20 32.99
C ALA A 283 -15.61 -15.91 34.12
N ARG A 284 -16.65 -15.10 33.86
CA ARG A 284 -17.75 -14.88 34.79
C ARG A 284 -19.03 -15.42 34.18
N ASN A 285 -19.65 -16.36 34.89
CA ASN A 285 -20.88 -17.00 34.44
C ASN A 285 -21.79 -17.25 35.70
N GLU A 286 -23.05 -16.88 35.62
CA GLU A 286 -24.04 -17.06 36.72
C GLU A 286 -23.55 -16.60 38.09
N GLY A 287 -22.84 -15.45 38.12
CA GLY A 287 -22.32 -14.85 39.37
C GLY A 287 -21.06 -15.53 39.93
N ARG A 288 -20.55 -16.59 39.29
CA ARG A 288 -19.32 -17.25 39.68
C ARG A 288 -18.16 -16.79 38.79
N VAL A 289 -16.95 -16.86 39.35
CA VAL A 289 -15.71 -16.46 38.66
C VAL A 289 -14.78 -17.65 38.57
N TYR A 290 -14.25 -17.87 37.37
CA TYR A 290 -13.31 -18.95 37.06
C TYR A 290 -12.11 -18.35 36.37
N GLU A 291 -10.91 -18.91 36.57
CA GLU A 291 -9.71 -18.39 35.97
C GLU A 291 -8.77 -19.49 35.46
N ARG A 292 -7.96 -19.13 34.46
CA ARG A 292 -6.90 -20.00 33.93
C ARG A 292 -5.77 -19.17 33.37
N ASP A 293 -4.54 -19.49 33.79
CA ASP A 293 -3.33 -18.97 33.15
C ASP A 293 -3.04 -19.77 31.87
N PHE A 294 -2.60 -19.08 30.82
CA PHE A 294 -2.26 -19.71 29.55
C PHE A 294 -1.15 -18.91 28.85
N LYS A 295 -0.49 -19.58 27.88
CA LYS A 295 0.58 -18.99 27.08
C LYS A 295 0.17 -18.95 25.60
N VAL A 296 0.42 -17.82 24.95
CA VAL A 296 0.26 -17.62 23.51
C VAL A 296 1.62 -17.80 22.84
N VAL A 297 1.66 -18.62 21.80
CA VAL A 297 2.83 -18.87 20.97
C VAL A 297 2.53 -18.39 19.56
N THR A 298 3.43 -17.67 18.96
CA THR A 298 3.28 -17.10 17.60
C THR A 298 2.86 -18.15 16.58
N GLY A 299 1.75 -17.90 15.88
CA GLY A 299 1.23 -18.75 14.80
C GLY A 299 0.61 -20.07 15.27
N VAL A 300 0.44 -20.26 16.57
CA VAL A 300 -0.23 -21.44 17.15
C VAL A 300 -1.61 -21.03 17.65
N ASP A 301 -2.58 -21.04 16.74
CA ASP A 301 -3.98 -20.79 17.11
C ASP A 301 -4.52 -21.97 17.95
N GLY A 302 -5.43 -21.67 18.89
CA GLY A 302 -5.92 -22.71 19.75
C GLY A 302 -7.04 -22.29 20.71
N ASP A 303 -7.53 -23.30 21.43
CA ASP A 303 -8.60 -23.15 22.41
C ASP A 303 -8.02 -23.08 23.83
N VAL A 304 -8.55 -22.17 24.62
CA VAL A 304 -8.28 -22.06 26.06
C VAL A 304 -9.56 -22.42 26.82
N GLU A 305 -9.60 -23.64 27.39
CA GLU A 305 -10.72 -24.10 28.20
C GLU A 305 -10.51 -23.69 29.66
N VAL A 306 -11.45 -22.91 30.22
CA VAL A 306 -11.53 -22.63 31.65
C VAL A 306 -12.54 -23.60 32.25
N LEU A 307 -12.21 -24.24 33.38
CA LEU A 307 -13.08 -25.24 34.02
C LEU A 307 -14.00 -24.55 35.04
N ALA A 308 -15.31 -24.79 34.92
CA ALA A 308 -16.34 -24.28 35.82
C ALA A 308 -16.48 -25.16 37.09
N ARG A 309 -15.39 -25.22 37.87
CA ARG A 309 -15.35 -26.02 39.13
C ARG A 309 -14.47 -25.34 40.19
#